data_ee6d3ad64a2ea45d9d0dbabfaddf6c1f
#
_entry.id   ee6d3ad64a2ea45d9d0dbabfaddf6c1f
#
_cell.length_a   1.000
_cell.length_b   1.000
_cell.length_c   1.000
_cell.angle_alpha   90.00
_cell.angle_beta   90.00
_cell.angle_gamma   90.00
#
_symmetry.space_group_name_H-M   'P 1'
#
loop_
_entity.id
_entity.type
_entity.pdbx_description
1 polymer ?
#
loop_
_entity_poly.entity_id
_entity_poly.type
_entity_poly.pdbx_seq_one_letter_code
_entity_poly.pdbx_strand_id
1 'polypeptide(L)'
;TMLRFFTVYGPWGRPDMALFKFTKGIIKGEPIDIYNNGEMYRDFTYIDDIVKGIIALTSVPPKEEKNIDKNDSLSPVAPFRIVNIGNSNQVKLLDFIEAIENYLGKKAIRNYMPMQQGDVSATWANTDLLKKLTGYAPKTEINTGIKKFIDWYLSYYN
;
A
#
# COMPACT_ATOMS: atom_id res chain seq x y z
N THR A 1 -8.00 -8.15 -17.28
CA THR A 1 -7.57 -8.37 -15.88
C THR A 1 -8.06 -7.22 -15.01
N MET A 2 -8.82 -7.53 -13.98
CA MET A 2 -9.21 -6.59 -12.93
C MET A 2 -8.12 -6.57 -11.86
N LEU A 3 -7.67 -5.38 -11.45
CA LEU A 3 -6.62 -5.23 -10.44
C LEU A 3 -7.22 -4.83 -9.10
N ARG A 4 -6.78 -5.49 -8.03
CA ARG A 4 -7.15 -5.16 -6.67
C ARG A 4 -5.92 -4.67 -5.91
N PHE A 5 -5.83 -3.35 -5.72
CA PHE A 5 -4.75 -2.72 -4.97
C PHE A 5 -5.04 -2.74 -3.46
N PHE A 6 -3.97 -2.80 -2.68
CA PHE A 6 -4.01 -2.60 -1.24
C PHE A 6 -3.62 -1.14 -0.92
N THR A 7 -3.00 -0.87 0.24
CA THR A 7 -2.70 0.53 0.59
C THR A 7 -1.51 1.06 -0.20
N VAL A 8 -1.81 1.71 -1.33
CA VAL A 8 -0.77 2.33 -2.18
C VAL A 8 -0.26 3.61 -1.55
N TYR A 9 1.06 3.79 -1.54
CA TYR A 9 1.72 4.99 -1.06
C TYR A 9 2.91 5.39 -1.92
N GLY A 10 3.35 6.65 -1.81
CA GLY A 10 4.50 7.20 -2.55
C GLY A 10 4.25 8.62 -3.03
N PRO A 11 5.20 9.23 -3.78
CA PRO A 11 5.04 10.54 -4.40
C PRO A 11 3.74 10.69 -5.17
N TRP A 12 3.16 11.90 -5.17
CA TRP A 12 1.86 12.21 -5.78
C TRP A 12 0.67 11.47 -5.15
N GLY A 13 0.87 10.92 -3.94
CA GLY A 13 -0.20 10.29 -3.17
C GLY A 13 -1.30 11.28 -2.79
N ARG A 14 -2.52 10.74 -2.59
CA ARG A 14 -3.70 11.55 -2.22
C ARG A 14 -3.50 12.23 -0.86
N PRO A 15 -3.86 13.52 -0.72
CA PRO A 15 -3.65 14.28 0.53
C PRO A 15 -4.48 13.79 1.73
N ASP A 16 -5.54 13.03 1.49
CA ASP A 16 -6.39 12.44 2.52
C ASP A 16 -5.87 11.10 3.08
N MET A 17 -4.79 10.56 2.50
CA MET A 17 -4.18 9.30 2.96
C MET A 17 -3.22 9.50 4.14
N ALA A 18 -3.05 8.44 4.94
CA ALA A 18 -2.29 8.46 6.19
C ALA A 18 -0.87 9.03 6.04
N LEU A 19 -0.09 8.58 5.05
CA LEU A 19 1.29 9.05 4.85
C LEU A 19 1.34 10.57 4.66
N PHE A 20 0.45 11.10 3.82
CA PHE A 20 0.39 12.54 3.56
C PHE A 20 -0.01 13.34 4.81
N LYS A 21 -1.10 12.91 5.48
CA LYS A 21 -1.60 13.57 6.70
C LYS A 21 -0.56 13.55 7.81
N PHE A 22 0.07 12.41 8.06
CA PHE A 22 1.07 12.27 9.11
C PHE A 22 2.32 13.11 8.82
N THR A 23 2.84 13.04 7.60
CA THR A 23 3.99 13.87 7.19
C THR A 23 3.70 15.35 7.37
N LYS A 24 2.54 15.82 6.89
CA LYS A 24 2.12 17.22 7.02
C LYS A 24 1.99 17.64 8.49
N GLY A 25 1.30 16.84 9.30
CA GLY A 25 1.10 17.12 10.73
C GLY A 25 2.41 17.19 11.49
N ILE A 26 3.31 16.22 11.29
CA ILE A 26 4.62 16.18 11.96
C ILE A 26 5.49 17.38 11.56
N ILE A 27 5.53 17.75 10.28
CA ILE A 27 6.30 18.91 9.80
C ILE A 27 5.79 20.20 10.46
N LYS A 28 4.47 20.38 10.53
CA LYS A 28 3.82 21.57 11.08
C LYS A 28 3.73 21.60 12.61
N GLY A 29 4.01 20.49 13.29
CA GLY A 29 3.79 20.35 14.74
C GLY A 29 2.30 20.31 15.09
N GLU A 30 1.44 19.87 14.20
CA GLU A 30 0.01 19.65 14.41
C GLU A 30 -0.25 18.20 14.89
N PRO A 31 -1.27 17.98 15.75
CA PRO A 31 -1.64 16.62 16.18
C PRO A 31 -2.03 15.74 15.00
N ILE A 32 -1.66 14.45 15.05
CA ILE A 32 -2.11 13.43 14.11
C ILE A 32 -3.05 12.43 14.79
N ASP A 33 -4.17 12.11 14.14
CA ASP A 33 -5.15 11.16 14.67
C ASP A 33 -4.71 9.72 14.40
N ILE A 34 -4.61 8.93 15.46
CA ILE A 34 -4.19 7.53 15.45
C ILE A 34 -5.39 6.68 15.85
N TYR A 35 -6.12 6.17 14.86
CA TYR A 35 -7.31 5.36 15.07
C TYR A 35 -6.99 3.98 15.66
N ASN A 36 -7.99 3.40 16.34
CA ASN A 36 -7.90 2.14 17.06
C ASN A 36 -6.69 2.09 17.99
N ASN A 37 -6.34 3.21 18.62
CA ASN A 37 -5.16 3.35 19.49
C ASN A 37 -3.84 2.87 18.83
N GLY A 38 -3.77 2.84 17.51
CA GLY A 38 -2.62 2.37 16.73
C GLY A 38 -2.56 0.87 16.48
N GLU A 39 -3.55 0.11 16.97
CA GLU A 39 -3.63 -1.35 16.73
C GLU A 39 -4.26 -1.65 15.35
N MET A 40 -3.59 -1.14 14.33
CA MET A 40 -3.98 -1.26 12.92
C MET A 40 -2.80 -1.79 12.11
N TYR A 41 -3.10 -2.69 11.16
CA TYR A 41 -2.11 -3.27 10.27
C TYR A 41 -2.54 -3.07 8.82
N ARG A 42 -1.64 -2.64 7.95
CA ARG A 42 -1.90 -2.45 6.52
C ARG A 42 -0.77 -3.03 5.68
N ASP A 43 -1.13 -3.53 4.52
CA ASP A 43 -0.19 -3.82 3.45
C ASP A 43 0.08 -2.52 2.69
N PHE A 44 1.22 -1.89 3.00
CA PHE A 44 1.66 -0.69 2.30
C PHE A 44 2.50 -1.07 1.09
N THR A 45 2.01 -0.71 -0.09
CA THR A 45 2.67 -1.03 -1.37
C THR A 45 3.14 0.24 -2.07
N TYR A 46 4.43 0.32 -2.35
CA TYR A 46 5.02 1.51 -2.99
C TYR A 46 4.54 1.67 -4.43
N ILE A 47 4.29 2.91 -4.85
CA ILE A 47 3.67 3.22 -6.15
C ILE A 47 4.43 2.62 -7.35
N ASP A 48 5.78 2.66 -7.37
CA ASP A 48 6.54 2.08 -8.47
C ASP A 48 6.37 0.56 -8.56
N ASP A 49 6.18 -0.11 -7.43
CA ASP A 49 5.93 -1.55 -7.41
C ASP A 49 4.53 -1.88 -7.96
N ILE A 50 3.53 -1.03 -7.70
CA ILE A 50 2.21 -1.15 -8.33
C ILE A 50 2.32 -1.00 -9.84
N VAL A 51 3.00 0.05 -10.31
CA VAL A 51 3.18 0.31 -11.75
C VAL A 51 3.90 -0.83 -12.45
N LYS A 52 4.98 -1.36 -11.86
CA LYS A 52 5.69 -2.53 -12.41
C LYS A 52 4.80 -3.76 -12.49
N GLY A 53 3.99 -4.02 -11.46
CA GLY A 53 3.01 -5.10 -11.47
C GLY A 53 1.96 -4.96 -12.58
N ILE A 54 1.45 -3.74 -12.79
CA ILE A 54 0.52 -3.43 -13.88
C ILE A 54 1.17 -3.72 -15.24
N ILE A 55 2.37 -3.17 -15.48
CA ILE A 55 3.10 -3.37 -16.74
C ILE A 55 3.36 -4.87 -17.00
N ALA A 56 3.80 -5.62 -15.98
CA ALA A 56 4.04 -7.05 -16.12
C ALA A 56 2.77 -7.82 -16.52
N LEU A 57 1.60 -7.44 -15.98
CA LEU A 57 0.33 -8.08 -16.29
C LEU A 57 -0.18 -7.78 -17.72
N THR A 58 0.27 -6.71 -18.38
CA THR A 58 -0.11 -6.43 -19.77
C THR A 58 0.39 -7.50 -20.74
N SER A 59 1.48 -8.20 -20.39
CA SER A 59 2.06 -9.28 -21.21
C SER A 59 1.36 -10.63 -21.04
N VAL A 60 0.44 -10.76 -20.05
CA VAL A 60 -0.24 -12.01 -19.72
C VAL A 60 -1.77 -11.82 -19.60
N PRO A 61 -2.43 -11.32 -20.67
CA PRO A 61 -3.87 -11.14 -20.63
C PRO A 61 -4.58 -12.48 -20.39
N PRO A 62 -5.74 -12.49 -19.70
CA PRO A 62 -6.51 -13.69 -19.51
C PRO A 62 -7.01 -14.24 -20.86
N LYS A 63 -6.99 -15.55 -20.99
CA LYS A 63 -7.53 -16.27 -22.15
C LYS A 63 -8.59 -17.25 -21.67
N GLU A 64 -9.47 -17.69 -22.57
CA GLU A 64 -10.40 -18.77 -22.25
C GLU A 64 -9.63 -20.07 -22.07
N GLU A 65 -9.78 -20.70 -20.91
CA GLU A 65 -9.15 -21.97 -20.57
C GLU A 65 -10.17 -22.89 -19.91
N LYS A 66 -10.15 -24.19 -20.28
CA LYS A 66 -11.04 -25.21 -19.71
C LYS A 66 -10.50 -25.76 -18.38
N ASN A 67 -9.17 -25.84 -18.25
CA ASN A 67 -8.50 -26.37 -17.07
C ASN A 67 -7.87 -25.23 -16.26
N ILE A 68 -8.65 -24.64 -15.35
CA ILE A 68 -8.22 -23.52 -14.53
C ILE A 68 -7.57 -24.07 -13.26
N ASP A 69 -6.36 -23.59 -12.95
CA ASP A 69 -5.72 -23.89 -11.66
C ASP A 69 -6.57 -23.37 -10.50
N LYS A 70 -6.74 -24.17 -9.46
CA LYS A 70 -7.55 -23.83 -8.27
C LYS A 70 -7.14 -22.53 -7.57
N ASN A 71 -5.91 -22.08 -7.76
CA ASN A 71 -5.37 -20.84 -7.19
C ASN A 71 -5.40 -19.68 -8.19
N ASP A 72 -5.95 -19.85 -9.40
CA ASP A 72 -6.18 -18.81 -10.37
C ASP A 72 -7.61 -18.27 -10.28
N SER A 73 -7.77 -16.99 -10.38
CA SER A 73 -9.08 -16.32 -10.40
C SER A 73 -9.66 -16.18 -11.82
N LEU A 74 -9.10 -16.92 -12.78
CA LEU A 74 -9.58 -16.94 -14.17
C LEU A 74 -11.04 -17.41 -14.22
N SER A 75 -11.87 -16.68 -14.95
CA SER A 75 -13.28 -17.05 -15.15
C SER A 75 -13.39 -18.25 -16.11
N PRO A 76 -14.26 -19.22 -15.82
CA PRO A 76 -14.52 -20.36 -16.72
C PRO A 76 -15.38 -20.01 -17.94
N VAL A 77 -15.97 -18.81 -17.95
CA VAL A 77 -16.97 -18.41 -18.96
C VAL A 77 -16.56 -17.18 -19.78
N ALA A 78 -15.42 -16.56 -19.48
CA ALA A 78 -14.94 -15.36 -20.15
C ALA A 78 -13.44 -15.16 -19.93
N PRO A 79 -12.71 -14.46 -20.80
CA PRO A 79 -11.31 -14.09 -20.61
C PRO A 79 -11.18 -12.98 -19.53
N PHE A 80 -11.52 -13.29 -18.28
CA PHE A 80 -11.55 -12.39 -17.15
C PHE A 80 -10.80 -12.99 -15.96
N ARG A 81 -9.99 -12.17 -15.30
CA ARG A 81 -9.20 -12.54 -14.10
C ARG A 81 -9.14 -11.38 -13.12
N ILE A 82 -9.06 -11.68 -11.82
CA ILE A 82 -8.81 -10.72 -10.76
C ILE A 82 -7.42 -10.98 -10.18
N VAL A 83 -6.57 -9.97 -10.07
CA VAL A 83 -5.22 -10.09 -9.52
C VAL A 83 -5.00 -9.07 -8.40
N ASN A 84 -4.56 -9.54 -7.24
CA ASN A 84 -4.13 -8.66 -6.16
C ASN A 84 -2.72 -8.13 -6.45
N ILE A 85 -2.49 -6.83 -6.21
CA ILE A 85 -1.16 -6.22 -6.20
C ILE A 85 -0.96 -5.58 -4.83
N GLY A 86 -0.04 -6.13 -4.08
CA GLY A 86 0.32 -5.72 -2.72
C GLY A 86 1.73 -6.19 -2.37
N ASN A 87 2.27 -5.72 -1.26
CA ASN A 87 3.61 -6.10 -0.79
C ASN A 87 3.63 -7.43 -0.02
N SER A 88 2.46 -7.99 0.28
CA SER A 88 2.27 -9.21 1.09
C SER A 88 2.91 -9.12 2.48
N ASN A 89 3.08 -7.92 2.99
CA ASN A 89 3.68 -7.66 4.29
C ASN A 89 2.78 -6.72 5.12
N GLN A 90 2.45 -7.16 6.33
CA GLN A 90 1.69 -6.34 7.29
C GLN A 90 2.62 -5.41 8.05
N VAL A 91 2.36 -4.10 7.97
CA VAL A 91 3.06 -3.09 8.75
C VAL A 91 2.11 -2.52 9.80
N LYS A 92 2.54 -2.48 11.06
CA LYS A 92 1.78 -1.85 12.14
C LYS A 92 1.74 -0.34 11.92
N LEU A 93 0.61 0.30 12.19
CA LEU A 93 0.44 1.74 12.02
C LEU A 93 1.46 2.55 12.84
N LEU A 94 1.76 2.11 14.06
CA LEU A 94 2.74 2.79 14.92
C LEU A 94 4.16 2.72 14.33
N ASP A 95 4.57 1.57 13.77
CA ASP A 95 5.89 1.42 13.14
C ASP A 95 5.99 2.29 11.88
N PHE A 96 4.87 2.43 11.15
CA PHE A 96 4.78 3.33 9.99
C PHE A 96 4.98 4.79 10.40
N ILE A 97 4.33 5.24 11.49
CA ILE A 97 4.50 6.59 12.02
C ILE A 97 5.94 6.80 12.51
N GLU A 98 6.51 5.82 13.20
CA GLU A 98 7.87 5.88 13.70
C GLU A 98 8.91 6.02 12.58
N ALA A 99 8.69 5.34 11.45
CA ALA A 99 9.54 5.48 10.27
C ALA A 99 9.48 6.91 9.68
N ILE A 100 8.30 7.57 9.69
CA ILE A 100 8.15 8.97 9.27
C ILE A 100 8.88 9.90 10.24
N GLU A 101 8.66 9.71 11.55
CA GLU A 101 9.32 10.48 12.61
C GLU A 101 10.85 10.43 12.50
N ASN A 102 11.38 9.22 12.32
CA ASN A 102 12.83 8.98 12.22
C ASN A 102 13.43 9.68 11.00
N TYR A 103 12.73 9.66 9.86
CA TYR A 103 13.22 10.33 8.66
C TYR A 103 13.15 11.87 8.76
N LEU A 104 12.08 12.40 9.35
CA LEU A 104 11.92 13.84 9.57
C LEU A 104 12.76 14.40 10.72
N GLY A 105 13.28 13.54 11.60
CA GLY A 105 13.96 13.96 12.85
C GLY A 105 13.03 14.68 13.83
N LYS A 106 11.72 14.47 13.73
CA LYS A 106 10.68 15.11 14.55
C LYS A 106 9.70 14.08 15.07
N LYS A 107 9.25 14.25 16.34
CA LYS A 107 8.20 13.40 16.92
C LYS A 107 6.80 13.94 16.63
N ALA A 108 5.87 13.02 16.36
CA ALA A 108 4.45 13.34 16.19
C ALA A 108 3.79 13.72 17.52
N ILE A 109 2.90 14.69 17.48
CA ILE A 109 1.93 14.90 18.55
C ILE A 109 0.78 13.92 18.29
N ARG A 110 0.69 12.86 19.09
CA ARG A 110 -0.21 11.72 18.85
C ARG A 110 -1.54 11.91 19.55
N ASN A 111 -2.63 11.95 18.80
CA ASN A 111 -4.00 11.94 19.31
C ASN A 111 -4.61 10.55 19.09
N TYR A 112 -4.74 9.76 20.15
CA TYR A 112 -5.28 8.40 20.06
C TYR A 112 -6.80 8.41 20.02
N MET A 113 -7.37 7.78 19.00
CA MET A 113 -8.78 7.74 18.72
C MET A 113 -9.33 6.31 18.75
N PRO A 114 -10.60 6.11 19.09
CA PRO A 114 -11.25 4.81 18.93
C PRO A 114 -11.26 4.39 17.46
N MET A 115 -11.53 3.11 17.20
CA MET A 115 -11.67 2.59 15.84
C MET A 115 -12.80 3.30 15.10
N GLN A 116 -12.56 3.68 13.84
CA GLN A 116 -13.61 4.23 12.98
C GLN A 116 -14.62 3.16 12.61
N GLN A 117 -15.90 3.54 12.57
CA GLN A 117 -16.96 2.63 12.15
C GLN A 117 -16.75 2.21 10.68
N GLY A 118 -16.81 0.91 10.43
CA GLY A 118 -16.64 0.35 9.09
C GLY A 118 -15.18 0.12 8.65
N ASP A 119 -14.18 0.50 9.47
CA ASP A 119 -12.79 0.17 9.19
C ASP A 119 -12.45 -1.26 9.70
N VAL A 120 -11.35 -1.82 9.25
CA VAL A 120 -10.85 -3.15 9.63
C VAL A 120 -9.48 -3.04 10.30
N SER A 121 -9.22 -3.90 11.30
CA SER A 121 -7.97 -3.88 12.05
C SER A 121 -6.75 -4.28 11.23
N ALA A 122 -6.92 -5.15 10.24
CA ALA A 122 -5.81 -5.64 9.43
C ALA A 122 -6.21 -5.91 7.96
N THR A 123 -5.33 -5.56 7.04
CA THR A 123 -5.43 -5.95 5.62
C THR A 123 -4.06 -6.32 5.10
N TRP A 124 -3.99 -7.39 4.29
CA TRP A 124 -2.79 -7.71 3.50
C TRP A 124 -3.17 -8.52 2.26
N ALA A 125 -2.31 -8.43 1.23
CA ALA A 125 -2.51 -9.12 -0.03
C ALA A 125 -1.93 -10.55 0.01
N ASN A 126 -2.63 -11.50 -0.59
CA ASN A 126 -1.97 -12.65 -1.19
C ASN A 126 -1.66 -12.29 -2.65
N THR A 127 -0.38 -12.29 -3.01
CA THR A 127 0.11 -11.92 -4.35
C THR A 127 0.73 -13.10 -5.11
N ASP A 128 0.50 -14.33 -4.66
CA ASP A 128 1.04 -15.53 -5.28
C ASP A 128 0.64 -15.65 -6.76
N LEU A 129 -0.60 -15.27 -7.09
CA LEU A 129 -1.07 -15.27 -8.46
C LEU A 129 -0.32 -14.27 -9.34
N LEU A 130 -0.07 -13.05 -8.84
CA LEU A 130 0.75 -12.07 -9.56
C LEU A 130 2.13 -12.63 -9.87
N LYS A 131 2.80 -13.17 -8.85
CA LYS A 131 4.13 -13.77 -8.99
C LYS A 131 4.13 -14.97 -9.95
N LYS A 132 3.12 -15.84 -9.88
CA LYS A 132 2.96 -16.99 -10.77
C LYS A 132 2.81 -16.56 -12.23
N LEU A 133 1.98 -15.55 -12.50
CA LEU A 133 1.68 -15.08 -13.85
C LEU A 133 2.83 -14.33 -14.50
N THR A 134 3.56 -13.53 -13.71
CA THR A 134 4.49 -12.52 -14.23
C THR A 134 5.95 -12.72 -13.81
N GLY A 135 6.21 -13.57 -12.83
CA GLY A 135 7.52 -13.68 -12.15
C GLY A 135 7.84 -12.48 -11.25
N TYR A 136 6.97 -11.46 -11.19
CA TYR A 136 7.17 -10.23 -10.44
C TYR A 136 6.47 -10.28 -9.07
N ALA A 137 7.11 -9.69 -8.06
CA ALA A 137 6.52 -9.41 -6.76
C ALA A 137 6.98 -8.04 -6.26
N PRO A 138 6.10 -7.21 -5.69
CA PRO A 138 6.46 -6.00 -4.95
C PRO A 138 7.48 -6.31 -3.85
N LYS A 139 8.45 -5.41 -3.64
CA LYS A 139 9.53 -5.63 -2.66
C LYS A 139 10.13 -4.37 -2.05
N THR A 140 9.57 -3.20 -2.35
CA THR A 140 10.10 -1.95 -1.80
C THR A 140 9.87 -1.92 -0.29
N GLU A 141 10.97 -1.82 0.45
CA GLU A 141 10.97 -1.69 1.90
C GLU A 141 10.27 -0.39 2.32
N ILE A 142 9.51 -0.45 3.43
CA ILE A 142 8.69 0.66 3.92
C ILE A 142 9.52 1.93 4.14
N ASN A 143 10.69 1.81 4.76
CA ASN A 143 11.58 2.94 5.03
C ASN A 143 12.06 3.62 3.74
N THR A 144 12.37 2.82 2.70
CA THR A 144 12.78 3.34 1.39
C THR A 144 11.65 4.13 0.72
N GLY A 145 10.43 3.60 0.76
CA GLY A 145 9.28 4.27 0.16
C GLY A 145 8.87 5.54 0.91
N ILE A 146 8.92 5.52 2.25
CA ILE A 146 8.67 6.70 3.10
C ILE A 146 9.69 7.80 2.80
N LYS A 147 10.99 7.45 2.75
CA LYS A 147 12.04 8.40 2.38
C LYS A 147 11.74 9.09 1.06
N LYS A 148 11.47 8.33 0.00
CA LYS A 148 11.17 8.89 -1.34
C LYS A 148 9.94 9.78 -1.34
N PHE A 149 8.91 9.44 -0.55
CA PHE A 149 7.72 10.28 -0.41
C PHE A 149 8.06 11.59 0.29
N ILE A 150 8.81 11.56 1.40
CA ILE A 150 9.15 12.76 2.18
C ILE A 150 10.07 13.67 1.36
N ASP A 151 11.06 13.12 0.65
CA ASP A 151 11.94 13.90 -0.24
C ASP A 151 11.12 14.65 -1.30
N TRP A 152 10.16 13.95 -1.93
CA TRP A 152 9.23 14.57 -2.88
C TRP A 152 8.35 15.63 -2.19
N TYR A 153 7.79 15.33 -1.02
CA TYR A 153 6.91 16.23 -0.28
C TYR A 153 7.62 17.56 0.06
N LEU A 154 8.84 17.47 0.58
CA LEU A 154 9.64 18.63 0.93
C LEU A 154 10.05 19.44 -0.31
N SER A 155 10.37 18.80 -1.42
CA SER A 155 10.72 19.49 -2.66
C SER A 155 9.53 20.18 -3.34
N TYR A 156 8.30 19.69 -3.11
CA TYR A 156 7.10 20.18 -3.78
C TYR A 156 6.34 21.23 -2.96
N TYR A 157 6.37 21.14 -1.62
CA TYR A 157 5.59 21.98 -0.71
C TYR A 157 6.43 23.00 0.11
N ASN A 158 7.75 23.02 -0.04
CA ASN A 158 8.66 23.99 0.60
C ASN A 158 9.21 24.99 -0.41
#